data_43965a1349b7475ab613a67d76f1fa0f
#
_entry.id   43965a1349b7475ab613a67d76f1fa0f
#
_cell.length_a   1.000
_cell.length_b   1.000
_cell.length_c   1.000
_cell.angle_alpha   90.00
_cell.angle_beta   90.00
_cell.angle_gamma   90.00
#
_symmetry.space_group_name_H-M   'P 1'
#
loop_
_entity.id
_entity.type
_entity.pdbx_description
1 polymer ?
#
loop_
_entity_poly.entity_id
_entity_poly.type
_entity_poly.pdbx_seq_one_letter_code
_entity_poly.pdbx_strand_id
1 'polypeptide(L)'
;MSAWWIAPLVGVLYACAAFLGVQISAAVCRNVQPFEDGPKGGQPPTAWLIGGAAFIGFTLALRGMAPPQLGLAGILTVSLVASWYSDVRVGIVSDYFTLFPLGALVLGSVILHDYGILISAIVVTVPFAVAALFSRGRGMGWGDVKLVALGGAVLGMQAAILAFAAACLIAVAVATIRRRRNEPIPFAPYLAGAIAFALTFSIL
;
A
#
# COMPACT_ATOMS: atom_id res chain seq x y z
N MET A 1 30.36 -2.84 -7.87
CA MET A 1 30.69 -1.50 -7.33
C MET A 1 29.50 -1.03 -6.52
N SER A 2 29.67 -0.83 -5.22
CA SER A 2 28.58 -0.44 -4.30
C SER A 2 28.11 0.99 -4.62
N ALA A 3 26.89 1.10 -5.10
CA ALA A 3 26.29 2.40 -5.46
C ALA A 3 25.75 3.15 -4.21
N TRP A 4 26.45 3.03 -3.07
CA TRP A 4 26.05 3.66 -1.81
C TRP A 4 25.86 5.19 -1.91
N TRP A 5 26.59 5.83 -2.81
CA TRP A 5 26.48 7.28 -3.05
C TRP A 5 25.19 7.68 -3.81
N ILE A 6 24.53 6.73 -4.50
CA ILE A 6 23.26 6.95 -5.18
C ILE A 6 22.08 6.83 -4.20
N ALA A 7 22.24 6.06 -3.11
CA ALA A 7 21.16 5.78 -2.18
C ALA A 7 20.49 7.04 -1.59
N PRO A 8 21.23 8.09 -1.17
CA PRO A 8 20.59 9.32 -0.71
C PRO A 8 19.75 10.00 -1.78
N LEU A 9 20.22 10.01 -3.04
CA LEU A 9 19.50 10.60 -4.17
C LEU A 9 18.18 9.85 -4.41
N VAL A 10 18.21 8.52 -4.41
CA VAL A 10 17.01 7.69 -4.55
C VAL A 10 16.04 7.94 -3.38
N GLY A 11 16.56 8.05 -2.15
CA GLY A 11 15.73 8.41 -0.99
C GLY A 11 15.01 9.74 -1.17
N VAL A 12 15.70 10.77 -1.66
CA VAL A 12 15.10 12.07 -1.96
C VAL A 12 14.04 11.96 -3.07
N LEU A 13 14.32 11.21 -4.14
CA LEU A 13 13.34 10.98 -5.22
C LEU A 13 12.07 10.32 -4.70
N TYR A 14 12.18 9.34 -3.81
CA TYR A 14 11.03 8.70 -3.19
C TYR A 14 10.27 9.64 -2.25
N ALA A 15 10.98 10.50 -1.52
CA ALA A 15 10.34 11.54 -0.71
C ALA A 15 9.53 12.52 -1.58
N CYS A 16 10.09 12.97 -2.70
CA CYS A 16 9.39 13.82 -3.67
C CYS A 16 8.19 13.10 -4.28
N ALA A 17 8.34 11.84 -4.65
CA ALA A 17 7.26 11.00 -5.19
C ALA A 17 6.13 10.83 -4.15
N ALA A 18 6.46 10.56 -2.89
CA ALA A 18 5.49 10.49 -1.80
C ALA A 18 4.77 11.82 -1.57
N PHE A 19 5.50 12.93 -1.60
CA PHE A 19 4.91 14.26 -1.49
C PHE A 19 3.89 14.51 -2.62
N LEU A 20 4.24 14.17 -3.86
CA LEU A 20 3.30 14.24 -4.99
C LEU A 20 2.10 13.32 -4.76
N GLY A 21 2.29 12.10 -4.27
CA GLY A 21 1.21 11.19 -3.92
C GLY A 21 0.24 11.79 -2.90
N VAL A 22 0.75 12.46 -1.86
CA VAL A 22 -0.05 13.19 -0.87
C VAL A 22 -0.84 14.34 -1.54
N GLN A 23 -0.21 15.13 -2.40
CA GLN A 23 -0.87 16.26 -3.08
C GLN A 23 -1.99 15.80 -4.01
N ILE A 24 -1.73 14.75 -4.82
CA ILE A 24 -2.73 14.16 -5.72
C ILE A 24 -3.90 13.58 -4.90
N SER A 25 -3.60 12.82 -3.84
CA SER A 25 -4.63 12.27 -2.97
C SER A 25 -5.43 13.36 -2.26
N ALA A 26 -4.79 14.43 -1.80
CA ALA A 26 -5.47 15.57 -1.21
C ALA A 26 -6.39 16.29 -2.20
N ALA A 27 -5.98 16.39 -3.48
CA ALA A 27 -6.82 16.95 -4.54
C ALA A 27 -8.04 16.08 -4.84
N VAL A 28 -7.85 14.75 -4.91
CA VAL A 28 -8.95 13.79 -5.09
C VAL A 28 -9.93 13.86 -3.92
N CYS A 29 -9.41 13.87 -2.67
CA CYS A 29 -10.24 13.93 -1.48
C CYS A 29 -11.07 15.23 -1.34
N ARG A 30 -10.66 16.34 -1.97
CA ARG A 30 -11.45 17.59 -1.94
C ARG A 30 -12.80 17.47 -2.64
N ASN A 31 -12.88 16.61 -3.64
CA ASN A 31 -14.09 16.42 -4.47
C ASN A 31 -14.97 15.27 -3.99
N VAL A 32 -14.54 14.54 -2.95
CA VAL A 32 -15.27 13.40 -2.41
C VAL A 32 -15.85 13.79 -1.05
N GLN A 33 -17.16 13.61 -0.89
CA GLN A 33 -17.78 13.78 0.43
C GLN A 33 -17.29 12.68 1.38
N PRO A 34 -16.90 13.03 2.62
CA PRO A 34 -16.53 12.03 3.62
C PRO A 34 -17.70 11.06 3.83
N PHE A 35 -17.38 9.80 4.02
CA PHE A 35 -18.38 8.80 4.38
C PHE A 35 -19.01 9.20 5.71
N GLU A 36 -20.34 9.26 5.82
CA GLU A 36 -21.04 9.71 7.05
C GLU A 36 -20.64 8.91 8.29
N ASP A 37 -20.35 7.61 8.10
CA ASP A 37 -19.87 6.68 9.13
C ASP A 37 -18.34 6.47 9.09
N GLY A 38 -17.62 7.26 8.30
CA GLY A 38 -16.17 7.14 8.13
C GLY A 38 -15.37 7.64 9.35
N PRO A 39 -14.09 7.29 9.45
CA PRO A 39 -13.23 7.82 10.50
C PRO A 39 -13.24 9.35 10.42
N LYS A 40 -13.66 10.02 11.51
CA LYS A 40 -13.66 11.48 11.60
C LYS A 40 -12.21 11.97 11.45
N GLY A 41 -11.92 12.50 10.26
CA GLY A 41 -10.64 12.82 9.71
C GLY A 41 -9.60 13.39 10.65
N GLY A 42 -8.69 12.54 11.11
CA GLY A 42 -7.40 12.99 11.60
C GLY A 42 -6.57 13.51 10.41
N GLN A 43 -5.72 14.50 10.65
CA GLN A 43 -4.73 14.84 9.64
C GLN A 43 -3.73 13.67 9.55
N PRO A 44 -3.56 13.04 8.37
CA PRO A 44 -2.57 11.98 8.24
C PRO A 44 -1.18 12.57 8.50
N PRO A 45 -0.28 11.82 9.15
CA PRO A 45 1.07 12.29 9.48
C PRO A 45 1.93 12.33 8.21
N THR A 46 1.75 13.38 7.39
CA THR A 46 2.41 13.53 6.08
C THR A 46 3.93 13.45 6.17
N ALA A 47 4.52 14.02 7.23
CA ALA A 47 5.96 13.96 7.44
C ALA A 47 6.47 12.51 7.61
N TRP A 48 5.72 11.66 8.31
CA TRP A 48 6.07 10.25 8.48
C TRP A 48 5.92 9.45 7.18
N LEU A 49 4.91 9.77 6.38
CA LEU A 49 4.72 9.13 5.07
C LEU A 49 5.87 9.46 4.12
N ILE A 50 6.27 10.74 4.07
CA ILE A 50 7.38 11.20 3.24
C ILE A 50 8.71 10.62 3.74
N GLY A 51 8.95 10.66 5.06
CA GLY A 51 10.15 10.09 5.66
C GLY A 51 10.25 8.58 5.48
N GLY A 52 9.14 7.86 5.63
CA GLY A 52 9.05 6.42 5.37
C GLY A 52 9.35 6.07 3.91
N ALA A 53 8.80 6.83 2.96
CA ALA A 53 9.10 6.65 1.54
C ALA A 53 10.57 6.91 1.22
N ALA A 54 11.16 7.97 1.79
CA ALA A 54 12.59 8.25 1.65
C ALA A 54 13.44 7.07 2.17
N PHE A 55 13.07 6.51 3.31
CA PHE A 55 13.76 5.36 3.90
C PHE A 55 13.65 4.12 3.02
N ILE A 56 12.47 3.85 2.44
CA ILE A 56 12.26 2.75 1.49
C ILE A 56 13.20 2.92 0.29
N GLY A 57 13.16 4.08 -0.38
CA GLY A 57 14.00 4.34 -1.55
C GLY A 57 15.51 4.21 -1.24
N PHE A 58 15.93 4.75 -0.10
CA PHE A 58 17.31 4.64 0.37
C PHE A 58 17.74 3.18 0.59
N THR A 59 16.93 2.39 1.27
CA THR A 59 17.26 0.97 1.57
C THR A 59 17.24 0.10 0.32
N LEU A 60 16.30 0.30 -0.60
CA LEU A 60 16.25 -0.44 -1.86
C LEU A 60 17.46 -0.13 -2.74
N ALA A 61 17.90 1.14 -2.78
CA ALA A 61 19.11 1.53 -3.51
C ALA A 61 20.39 0.93 -2.88
N LEU A 62 20.48 0.89 -1.53
CA LEU A 62 21.61 0.24 -0.84
C LEU A 62 21.70 -1.25 -1.16
N ARG A 63 20.56 -1.91 -1.38
CA ARG A 63 20.51 -3.32 -1.80
C ARG A 63 20.93 -3.55 -3.24
N GLY A 64 21.20 -2.49 -4.00
CA GLY A 64 21.65 -2.58 -5.38
C GLY A 64 20.56 -3.01 -6.36
N MET A 65 19.29 -2.72 -6.06
CA MET A 65 18.21 -2.99 -7.00
C MET A 65 18.44 -2.29 -8.34
N ALA A 66 18.08 -2.97 -9.41
CA ALA A 66 18.22 -2.42 -10.76
C ALA A 66 17.32 -1.18 -10.95
N PRO A 67 17.72 -0.19 -11.77
CA PRO A 67 16.96 1.03 -12.00
C PRO A 67 15.49 0.83 -12.38
N PRO A 68 15.12 -0.16 -13.24
CA PRO A 68 13.71 -0.42 -13.53
C PRO A 68 12.91 -0.87 -12.32
N GLN A 69 13.51 -1.70 -11.45
CA GLN A 69 12.87 -2.18 -10.22
C GLN A 69 12.68 -1.03 -9.22
N LEU A 70 13.67 -0.13 -9.10
CA LEU A 70 13.53 1.09 -8.30
C LEU A 70 12.40 1.98 -8.83
N GLY A 71 12.28 2.13 -10.15
CA GLY A 71 11.18 2.89 -10.76
C GLY A 71 9.80 2.30 -10.42
N LEU A 72 9.63 0.99 -10.55
CA LEU A 72 8.39 0.29 -10.19
C LEU A 72 8.09 0.42 -8.69
N ALA A 73 9.07 0.20 -7.82
CA ALA A 73 8.90 0.36 -6.38
C ALA A 73 8.57 1.82 -6.00
N GLY A 74 9.07 2.80 -6.75
CA GLY A 74 8.71 4.21 -6.59
C GLY A 74 7.23 4.47 -6.90
N ILE A 75 6.72 3.96 -8.01
CA ILE A 75 5.30 4.07 -8.39
C ILE A 75 4.42 3.40 -7.31
N LEU A 76 4.81 2.22 -6.84
CA LEU A 76 4.12 1.52 -5.76
C LEU A 76 4.11 2.34 -4.46
N THR A 77 5.24 2.96 -4.11
CA THR A 77 5.33 3.81 -2.93
C THR A 77 4.37 5.00 -3.02
N VAL A 78 4.26 5.64 -4.19
CA VAL A 78 3.25 6.69 -4.42
C VAL A 78 1.85 6.16 -4.20
N SER A 79 1.52 4.99 -4.75
CA SER A 79 0.21 4.36 -4.61
C SER A 79 -0.12 4.02 -3.15
N LEU A 80 0.84 3.49 -2.41
CA LEU A 80 0.68 3.16 -1.00
C LEU A 80 0.46 4.41 -0.14
N VAL A 81 1.26 5.45 -0.36
CA VAL A 81 1.14 6.73 0.35
C VAL A 81 -0.19 7.40 0.05
N ALA A 82 -0.60 7.42 -1.23
CA ALA A 82 -1.86 8.02 -1.63
C ALA A 82 -3.08 7.26 -1.07
N SER A 83 -3.03 5.92 -1.06
CA SER A 83 -4.07 5.06 -0.48
C SER A 83 -4.16 5.25 1.03
N TRP A 84 -3.01 5.28 1.72
CA TRP A 84 -2.97 5.57 3.16
C TRP A 84 -3.59 6.92 3.48
N TYR A 85 -3.17 7.96 2.74
CA TYR A 85 -3.64 9.31 2.97
C TYR A 85 -5.16 9.43 2.76
N SER A 86 -5.70 8.87 1.68
CA SER A 86 -7.13 8.91 1.36
C SER A 86 -7.97 8.13 2.37
N ASP A 87 -7.50 6.96 2.80
CA ASP A 87 -8.23 6.13 3.76
C ASP A 87 -8.31 6.80 5.14
N VAL A 88 -7.21 7.36 5.63
CA VAL A 88 -7.20 8.08 6.93
C VAL A 88 -8.08 9.32 6.88
N ARG A 89 -8.17 10.01 5.73
CA ARG A 89 -8.87 11.29 5.61
C ARG A 89 -10.36 11.15 5.31
N VAL A 90 -10.71 10.21 4.45
CA VAL A 90 -12.06 10.09 3.86
C VAL A 90 -12.65 8.70 4.07
N GLY A 91 -11.85 7.71 4.49
CA GLY A 91 -12.27 6.31 4.61
C GLY A 91 -12.45 5.62 3.25
N ILE A 92 -11.87 6.15 2.18
CA ILE A 92 -12.01 5.62 0.82
C ILE A 92 -10.63 5.48 0.19
N VAL A 93 -10.33 4.28 -0.31
CA VAL A 93 -9.16 4.04 -1.16
C VAL A 93 -9.56 4.27 -2.60
N SER A 94 -8.94 5.26 -3.25
CA SER A 94 -9.24 5.58 -4.64
C SER A 94 -8.74 4.49 -5.60
N ASP A 95 -9.60 4.13 -6.56
CA ASP A 95 -9.30 3.13 -7.57
C ASP A 95 -8.10 3.47 -8.46
N TYR A 96 -7.85 4.77 -8.67
CA TYR A 96 -6.70 5.23 -9.45
C TYR A 96 -5.36 4.79 -8.84
N PHE A 97 -5.26 4.76 -7.51
CA PHE A 97 -4.02 4.41 -6.82
C PHE A 97 -3.81 2.89 -6.67
N THR A 98 -4.82 2.10 -6.87
CA THR A 98 -4.75 0.63 -6.72
C THR A 98 -4.87 -0.09 -8.05
N LEU A 99 -5.86 0.26 -8.87
CA LEU A 99 -6.13 -0.46 -10.13
C LEU A 99 -5.14 -0.11 -11.23
N PHE A 100 -4.65 1.15 -11.31
CA PHE A 100 -3.69 1.52 -12.34
C PHE A 100 -2.35 0.77 -12.20
N PRO A 101 -1.67 0.78 -11.03
CA PRO A 101 -0.44 0.00 -10.88
C PRO A 101 -0.68 -1.51 -10.93
N LEU A 102 -1.83 -2.00 -10.43
CA LEU A 102 -2.19 -3.41 -10.57
C LEU A 102 -2.37 -3.81 -12.05
N GLY A 103 -3.07 -2.98 -12.83
CA GLY A 103 -3.26 -3.20 -14.26
C GLY A 103 -1.93 -3.21 -15.03
N ALA A 104 -1.00 -2.32 -14.68
CA ALA A 104 0.34 -2.30 -15.27
C ALA A 104 1.13 -3.57 -14.94
N LEU A 105 1.04 -4.08 -13.70
CA LEU A 105 1.68 -5.33 -13.29
C LEU A 105 1.06 -6.54 -14.00
N VAL A 106 -0.27 -6.60 -14.09
CA VAL A 106 -0.99 -7.66 -14.80
C VAL A 106 -0.60 -7.68 -16.28
N LEU A 107 -0.60 -6.52 -16.93
CA LEU A 107 -0.20 -6.40 -18.33
C LEU A 107 1.26 -6.82 -18.54
N GLY A 108 2.17 -6.35 -17.69
CA GLY A 108 3.57 -6.75 -17.71
C GLY A 108 3.75 -8.27 -17.53
N SER A 109 3.03 -8.86 -16.59
CA SER A 109 3.03 -10.31 -16.33
C SER A 109 2.59 -11.11 -17.56
N VAL A 110 1.53 -10.66 -18.24
CA VAL A 110 1.04 -11.31 -19.48
C VAL A 110 2.06 -11.18 -20.60
N ILE A 111 2.64 -10.01 -20.80
CA ILE A 111 3.64 -9.76 -21.87
C ILE A 111 4.91 -10.58 -21.61
N LEU A 112 5.36 -10.68 -20.38
CA LEU A 112 6.56 -11.42 -19.99
C LEU A 112 6.33 -12.91 -19.77
N HIS A 113 5.08 -13.39 -19.91
CA HIS A 113 4.67 -14.77 -19.63
C HIS A 113 4.99 -15.24 -18.20
N ASP A 114 5.08 -14.30 -17.24
CA ASP A 114 5.29 -14.57 -15.82
C ASP A 114 3.95 -14.58 -15.07
N TYR A 115 3.28 -15.70 -15.11
CA TYR A 115 1.97 -15.88 -14.46
C TYR A 115 2.05 -16.03 -12.94
N GLY A 116 3.25 -16.14 -12.37
CA GLY A 116 3.46 -16.21 -10.92
C GLY A 116 2.89 -14.99 -10.19
N ILE A 117 3.03 -13.81 -10.79
CA ILE A 117 2.47 -12.55 -10.28
C ILE A 117 0.94 -12.62 -10.17
N LEU A 118 0.28 -13.13 -11.23
CA LEU A 118 -1.18 -13.24 -11.26
C LEU A 118 -1.70 -14.26 -10.24
N ILE A 119 -1.06 -15.43 -10.18
CA ILE A 119 -1.43 -16.49 -9.24
C ILE A 119 -1.29 -15.97 -7.82
N SER A 120 -0.18 -15.30 -7.50
CA SER A 120 0.05 -14.70 -6.18
C SER A 120 -1.01 -13.67 -5.83
N ALA A 121 -1.31 -12.73 -6.74
CA ALA A 121 -2.35 -11.73 -6.55
C ALA A 121 -3.70 -12.37 -6.26
N ILE A 122 -4.12 -13.36 -7.06
CA ILE A 122 -5.41 -14.04 -6.90
C ILE A 122 -5.48 -14.80 -5.58
N VAL A 123 -4.50 -15.67 -5.31
CA VAL A 123 -4.51 -16.54 -4.12
C VAL A 123 -4.56 -15.71 -2.83
N VAL A 124 -3.78 -14.63 -2.77
CA VAL A 124 -3.73 -13.78 -1.58
C VAL A 124 -5.01 -12.92 -1.45
N THR A 125 -5.63 -12.54 -2.56
CA THR A 125 -6.82 -11.68 -2.56
C THR A 125 -8.10 -12.45 -2.20
N VAL A 126 -8.21 -13.72 -2.58
CA VAL A 126 -9.44 -14.50 -2.39
C VAL A 126 -9.96 -14.48 -0.95
N PRO A 127 -9.17 -14.75 0.11
CA PRO A 127 -9.69 -14.73 1.47
C PRO A 127 -10.19 -13.34 1.89
N PHE A 128 -9.56 -12.26 1.43
CA PHE A 128 -9.99 -10.89 1.72
C PHE A 128 -11.26 -10.52 0.94
N ALA A 129 -11.38 -10.94 -0.31
CA ALA A 129 -12.59 -10.74 -1.11
C ALA A 129 -13.77 -11.49 -0.49
N VAL A 130 -13.56 -12.71 -0.04
CA VAL A 130 -14.57 -13.51 0.69
C VAL A 130 -14.98 -12.78 1.97
N ALA A 131 -14.03 -12.30 2.76
CA ALA A 131 -14.33 -11.52 3.97
C ALA A 131 -15.13 -10.24 3.66
N ALA A 132 -14.80 -9.51 2.59
CA ALA A 132 -15.52 -8.32 2.17
C ALA A 132 -16.96 -8.65 1.74
N LEU A 133 -17.17 -9.74 1.00
CA LEU A 133 -18.50 -10.22 0.60
C LEU A 133 -19.37 -10.59 1.81
N PHE A 134 -18.84 -11.36 2.75
CA PHE A 134 -19.57 -11.78 3.94
C PHE A 134 -19.86 -10.64 4.91
N SER A 135 -18.96 -9.66 5.01
CA SER A 135 -19.15 -8.49 5.87
C SER A 135 -20.17 -7.49 5.33
N ARG A 136 -20.63 -7.68 4.08
CA ARG A 136 -21.56 -6.74 3.40
C ARG A 136 -21.09 -5.28 3.47
N GLY A 137 -19.78 -5.06 3.39
CA GLY A 137 -19.18 -3.73 3.45
C GLY A 137 -19.09 -3.12 4.87
N ARG A 138 -19.53 -3.82 5.92
CA ARG A 138 -19.46 -3.31 7.30
C ARG A 138 -18.14 -3.59 8.00
N GLY A 139 -17.32 -4.51 7.48
CA GLY A 139 -16.05 -4.90 8.09
C GLY A 139 -14.86 -4.53 7.24
N MET A 140 -14.86 -4.92 5.97
CA MET A 140 -13.74 -4.71 5.05
C MET A 140 -14.22 -4.03 3.77
N GLY A 141 -13.54 -2.96 3.38
CA GLY A 141 -13.84 -2.22 2.17
C GLY A 141 -13.30 -2.91 0.90
N TRP A 142 -13.96 -2.74 -0.23
CA TRP A 142 -13.44 -3.21 -1.53
C TRP A 142 -12.12 -2.55 -1.92
N GLY A 143 -11.85 -1.34 -1.39
CA GLY A 143 -10.57 -0.67 -1.57
C GLY A 143 -9.41 -1.45 -0.96
N ASP A 144 -9.61 -2.03 0.23
CA ASP A 144 -8.62 -2.87 0.90
C ASP A 144 -8.33 -4.15 0.11
N VAL A 145 -9.38 -4.77 -0.48
CA VAL A 145 -9.23 -5.95 -1.34
C VAL A 145 -8.35 -5.66 -2.55
N LYS A 146 -8.53 -4.49 -3.18
CA LYS A 146 -7.69 -4.05 -4.32
C LYS A 146 -6.24 -3.78 -3.89
N LEU A 147 -6.06 -3.21 -2.69
CA LEU A 147 -4.73 -2.97 -2.14
C LEU A 147 -4.01 -4.28 -1.80
N VAL A 148 -4.75 -5.28 -1.30
CA VAL A 148 -4.24 -6.65 -1.08
C VAL A 148 -3.84 -7.31 -2.41
N ALA A 149 -4.65 -7.15 -3.47
CA ALA A 149 -4.32 -7.66 -4.79
C ALA A 149 -3.02 -7.06 -5.32
N LEU A 150 -2.86 -5.74 -5.18
CA LEU A 150 -1.64 -5.04 -5.54
C LEU A 150 -0.43 -5.55 -4.75
N GLY A 151 -0.56 -5.67 -3.43
CA GLY A 151 0.51 -6.19 -2.56
C GLY A 151 0.85 -7.65 -2.87
N GLY A 152 -0.15 -8.49 -3.14
CA GLY A 152 0.05 -9.89 -3.56
C GLY A 152 0.80 -10.01 -4.89
N ALA A 153 0.49 -9.13 -5.85
CA ALA A 153 1.20 -9.06 -7.13
C ALA A 153 2.67 -8.67 -6.98
N VAL A 154 2.96 -7.79 -6.04
CA VAL A 154 4.31 -7.21 -5.87
C VAL A 154 5.22 -8.06 -5.00
N LEU A 155 4.70 -8.54 -3.87
CA LEU A 155 5.48 -9.26 -2.86
C LEU A 155 5.66 -10.75 -3.17
N GLY A 156 4.83 -11.28 -4.06
CA GLY A 156 4.69 -12.72 -4.22
C GLY A 156 3.91 -13.36 -3.06
N MET A 157 3.52 -14.63 -3.25
CA MET A 157 2.55 -15.30 -2.38
C MET A 157 3.02 -15.41 -0.92
N GLN A 158 4.25 -15.85 -0.68
CA GLN A 158 4.74 -16.11 0.68
C GLN A 158 4.90 -14.84 1.50
N ALA A 159 5.58 -13.83 0.93
CA ALA A 159 5.81 -12.56 1.62
C ALA A 159 4.50 -11.80 1.84
N ALA A 160 3.58 -11.85 0.88
CA ALA A 160 2.28 -11.21 1.00
C ALA A 160 1.41 -11.84 2.11
N ILE A 161 1.36 -13.17 2.20
CA ILE A 161 0.61 -13.86 3.27
C ILE A 161 1.14 -13.44 4.64
N LEU A 162 2.46 -13.46 4.83
CA LEU A 162 3.06 -13.08 6.12
C LEU A 162 2.83 -11.60 6.44
N ALA A 163 3.02 -10.71 5.46
CA ALA A 163 2.81 -9.28 5.63
C ALA A 163 1.35 -8.96 6.01
N PHE A 164 0.38 -9.57 5.32
CA PHE A 164 -1.03 -9.30 5.58
C PHE A 164 -1.54 -9.97 6.85
N ALA A 165 -1.04 -11.16 7.21
CA ALA A 165 -1.31 -11.74 8.51
C ALA A 165 -0.83 -10.82 9.64
N ALA A 166 0.39 -10.27 9.53
CA ALA A 166 0.91 -9.30 10.48
C ALA A 166 0.06 -8.01 10.52
N ALA A 167 -0.33 -7.48 9.35
CA ALA A 167 -1.20 -6.31 9.27
C ALA A 167 -2.54 -6.52 9.98
N CYS A 168 -3.18 -7.67 9.75
CA CYS A 168 -4.43 -8.04 10.43
C CYS A 168 -4.26 -8.13 11.95
N LEU A 169 -3.20 -8.79 12.42
CA LEU A 169 -2.91 -8.91 13.86
C LEU A 169 -2.68 -7.54 14.50
N ILE A 170 -1.90 -6.67 13.85
CA ILE A 170 -1.63 -5.30 14.34
C ILE A 170 -2.93 -4.50 14.38
N ALA A 171 -3.74 -4.55 13.31
CA ALA A 171 -5.02 -3.84 13.26
C ALA A 171 -5.96 -4.29 14.39
N VAL A 172 -6.09 -5.59 14.63
CA VAL A 172 -6.90 -6.15 15.73
C VAL A 172 -6.34 -5.72 17.09
N ALA A 173 -5.01 -5.78 17.28
CA ALA A 173 -4.38 -5.36 18.52
C ALA A 173 -4.64 -3.88 18.81
N VAL A 174 -4.48 -3.00 17.81
CA VAL A 174 -4.75 -1.56 17.94
C VAL A 174 -6.24 -1.31 18.23
N ALA A 175 -7.15 -2.02 17.55
CA ALA A 175 -8.58 -1.92 17.80
C ALA A 175 -8.94 -2.28 19.24
N THR A 176 -8.35 -3.34 19.75
CA THR A 176 -8.60 -3.85 21.11
C THR A 176 -8.03 -2.88 22.16
N ILE A 177 -6.81 -2.39 21.96
CA ILE A 177 -6.14 -1.45 22.89
C ILE A 177 -6.91 -0.11 22.95
N ARG A 178 -7.36 0.40 21.80
CA ARG A 178 -8.11 1.66 21.73
C ARG A 178 -9.55 1.54 22.21
N ARG A 179 -10.02 0.35 22.56
CA ARG A 179 -11.41 0.06 22.96
C ARG A 179 -12.48 0.57 21.98
N ARG A 180 -12.12 0.77 20.72
CA ARG A 180 -13.02 1.30 19.67
C ARG A 180 -13.70 0.15 18.94
N ARG A 181 -14.46 -0.67 19.67
CA ARG A 181 -15.15 -1.84 19.10
C ARG A 181 -16.21 -1.51 18.04
N ASN A 182 -16.76 -0.31 18.08
CA ASN A 182 -17.89 0.10 17.22
C ASN A 182 -17.52 1.20 16.22
N GLU A 183 -16.27 1.67 16.18
CA GLU A 183 -15.86 2.65 15.21
C GLU A 183 -15.13 1.98 14.03
N PRO A 184 -15.41 2.39 12.78
CA PRO A 184 -14.66 1.90 11.63
C PRO A 184 -13.19 2.31 11.76
N ILE A 185 -12.30 1.34 11.61
CA ILE A 185 -10.85 1.57 11.66
C ILE A 185 -10.34 1.61 10.24
N PRO A 186 -9.60 2.67 9.84
CA PRO A 186 -8.96 2.68 8.54
C PRO A 186 -7.97 1.50 8.45
N PHE A 187 -8.21 0.57 7.53
CA PHE A 187 -7.42 -0.65 7.41
C PHE A 187 -6.27 -0.52 6.40
N ALA A 188 -6.43 0.31 5.36
CA ALA A 188 -5.42 0.55 4.35
C ALA A 188 -4.05 1.00 4.92
N PRO A 189 -3.95 1.80 6.00
CA PRO A 189 -2.67 2.11 6.64
C PRO A 189 -1.87 0.89 7.09
N TYR A 190 -2.53 -0.12 7.64
CA TYR A 190 -1.87 -1.34 8.11
C TYR A 190 -1.40 -2.19 6.94
N LEU A 191 -2.23 -2.30 5.88
CA LEU A 191 -1.86 -3.01 4.66
C LEU A 191 -0.72 -2.31 3.93
N ALA A 192 -0.82 -1.01 3.71
CA ALA A 192 0.22 -0.23 3.05
C ALA A 192 1.54 -0.26 3.83
N GLY A 193 1.48 -0.16 5.16
CA GLY A 193 2.65 -0.29 6.03
C GLY A 193 3.29 -1.67 5.95
N ALA A 194 2.48 -2.74 5.92
CA ALA A 194 2.98 -4.10 5.78
C ALA A 194 3.63 -4.37 4.41
N ILE A 195 3.03 -3.86 3.32
CA ILE A 195 3.61 -3.93 1.98
C ILE A 195 4.94 -3.17 1.94
N ALA A 196 4.97 -1.95 2.46
CA ALA A 196 6.17 -1.12 2.51
C ALA A 196 7.29 -1.78 3.32
N PHE A 197 6.95 -2.35 4.49
CA PHE A 197 7.89 -3.10 5.32
C PHE A 197 8.42 -4.33 4.59
N ALA A 198 7.53 -5.13 4.00
CA ALA A 198 7.93 -6.33 3.27
C ALA A 198 8.82 -5.99 2.06
N LEU A 199 8.50 -4.94 1.29
CA LEU A 199 9.36 -4.45 0.19
C LEU A 199 10.76 -4.07 0.67
N THR A 200 10.83 -3.48 1.88
CA THR A 200 12.11 -3.00 2.42
C THR A 200 12.96 -4.13 2.98
N PHE A 201 12.33 -5.12 3.63
CA PHE A 201 13.04 -6.14 4.41
C PHE A 201 12.93 -7.57 3.83
N SER A 202 11.95 -7.86 2.96
CA SER A 202 11.91 -9.15 2.29
C SER A 202 13.05 -9.26 1.30
N ILE A 203 13.72 -10.39 1.37
CA ILE A 203 14.66 -10.83 0.34
C ILE A 203 13.79 -11.29 -0.83
N LEU A 204 13.66 -10.44 -1.83
CA LEU A 204 13.14 -10.83 -3.13
C LEU A 204 14.19 -11.62 -3.88
#